data_353a11ebb54ebc18d17849098acd9226
#
_entry.id   353a11ebb54ebc18d17849098acd9226
#
_cell.length_a   1.000
_cell.length_b   1.000
_cell.length_c   1.000
_cell.angle_alpha   90.00
_cell.angle_beta   90.00
_cell.angle_gamma   90.00
#
_symmetry.space_group_name_H-M   'P 1'
#
loop_
_entity.id
_entity.type
_entity.pdbx_description
1 polymer ?
#
loop_
_entity_poly.entity_id
_entity_poly.type
_entity_poly.pdbx_seq_one_letter_code
_entity_poly.pdbx_strand_id
1 'polypeptide(L)'
;QAEGKPIPYPMETEYLTIELNPINYNDGKIAIRWDKTLVELPFHTHTQEQSMDNIADKITAESSARDYYEAANYLLNANGDLNKANEFITKSLSMQEDAPYYMYRAQAIILSKLGKTKEAIKAAETSLQKAKKAGNEDYVKMNQDSISQWKKKR
;
A
#
# COMPACT_ATOMS: atom_id res chain seq x y z
N GLN A 1 6.58 27.32 11.12
CA GLN A 1 7.83 27.41 11.87
C GLN A 1 7.99 26.10 12.63
N ALA A 2 9.09 25.37 12.42
CA ALA A 2 9.40 24.14 13.14
C ALA A 2 10.53 24.43 14.13
N GLU A 3 10.41 23.90 15.34
CA GLU A 3 11.42 24.03 16.39
C GLU A 3 11.92 22.64 16.80
N GLY A 4 13.25 22.47 16.82
CA GLY A 4 13.90 21.27 17.32
C GLY A 4 14.83 21.60 18.48
N LYS A 5 14.85 20.77 19.51
CA LYS A 5 15.80 20.91 20.62
C LYS A 5 17.06 20.11 20.29
N PRO A 6 18.26 20.71 20.48
CA PRO A 6 19.50 19.97 20.33
C PRO A 6 19.59 18.85 21.38
N ILE A 7 20.03 17.68 20.91
CA ILE A 7 20.30 16.52 21.77
C ILE A 7 21.73 16.04 21.55
N PRO A 8 22.40 15.44 22.57
CA PRO A 8 23.71 14.87 22.42
C PRO A 8 23.71 13.74 21.38
N TYR A 9 24.69 13.75 20.47
CA TYR A 9 24.90 12.68 19.51
C TYR A 9 26.20 11.93 19.85
N PRO A 10 26.18 10.60 19.93
CA PRO A 10 27.32 9.84 20.46
C PRO A 10 28.56 9.81 19.56
N MET A 11 28.39 10.12 18.26
CA MET A 11 29.48 10.17 17.31
C MET A 11 29.77 11.62 16.92
N GLU A 12 31.06 11.94 16.79
CA GLU A 12 31.48 13.24 16.28
C GLU A 12 31.27 13.30 14.76
N THR A 13 30.59 14.34 14.31
CA THR A 13 30.30 14.58 12.89
C THR A 13 31.08 15.83 12.46
N GLU A 14 32.14 15.61 11.69
CA GLU A 14 33.08 16.66 11.27
C GLU A 14 32.41 17.74 10.39
N TYR A 15 31.52 17.29 9.52
CA TYR A 15 30.79 18.16 8.59
C TYR A 15 29.31 18.30 8.98
N LEU A 16 28.76 19.51 8.77
CA LEU A 16 27.31 19.70 8.90
C LEU A 16 26.59 18.75 7.94
N THR A 17 25.81 17.84 8.51
CA THR A 17 25.04 16.85 7.77
C THR A 17 23.55 17.11 7.93
N ILE A 18 22.82 17.15 6.83
CA ILE A 18 21.35 17.29 6.82
C ILE A 18 20.78 16.07 6.10
N GLU A 19 19.93 15.33 6.78
CA GLU A 19 19.30 14.14 6.26
C GLU A 19 17.77 14.24 6.34
N LEU A 20 17.10 13.70 5.35
CA LEU A 20 15.66 13.50 5.35
C LEU A 20 15.37 12.03 5.69
N ASN A 21 14.76 11.81 6.84
CA ASN A 21 14.42 10.48 7.33
C ASN A 21 12.90 10.27 7.26
N PRO A 22 12.38 9.56 6.24
CA PRO A 22 10.97 9.26 6.15
C PRO A 22 10.58 8.27 7.25
N ILE A 23 9.42 8.49 7.87
CA ILE A 23 8.82 7.61 8.88
C ILE A 23 7.68 6.80 8.23
N ASN A 24 6.86 7.48 7.44
CA ASN A 24 5.77 6.90 6.68
C ASN A 24 5.45 7.77 5.45
N TYR A 25 4.32 7.56 4.81
CA TYR A 25 3.92 8.32 3.60
C TYR A 25 3.71 9.84 3.84
N ASN A 26 3.37 10.24 5.06
CA ASN A 26 3.05 11.63 5.39
C ASN A 26 4.06 12.27 6.34
N ASP A 27 4.77 11.48 7.14
CA ASP A 27 5.61 11.96 8.21
C ASP A 27 7.08 11.65 7.96
N GLY A 28 7.92 12.58 8.36
CA GLY A 28 9.36 12.41 8.34
C GLY A 28 10.04 13.33 9.34
N LYS A 29 11.35 13.22 9.39
CA LYS A 29 12.22 14.08 10.19
C LYS A 29 13.37 14.59 9.33
N ILE A 30 13.67 15.88 9.48
CA ILE A 30 14.93 16.46 9.05
C ILE A 30 15.89 16.31 10.22
N ALA A 31 16.96 15.54 10.04
CA ALA A 31 18.03 15.39 11.03
C ALA A 31 19.19 16.28 10.63
N ILE A 32 19.59 17.18 11.51
CA ILE A 32 20.74 18.08 11.34
C ILE A 32 21.79 17.65 12.36
N ARG A 33 22.95 17.23 11.88
CA ARG A 33 24.07 16.81 12.73
C ARG A 33 25.29 17.67 12.48
N TRP A 34 25.91 18.07 13.57
CA TRP A 34 27.18 18.76 13.56
C TRP A 34 27.90 18.55 14.89
N ASP A 35 29.18 18.23 14.85
CA ASP A 35 29.98 17.84 16.01
C ASP A 35 29.27 16.68 16.77
N LYS A 36 29.01 16.85 18.04
CA LYS A 36 28.27 15.89 18.90
C LYS A 36 26.84 16.31 19.15
N THR A 37 26.26 17.04 18.20
CA THR A 37 24.91 17.59 18.35
C THR A 37 24.01 17.10 17.23
N LEU A 38 22.79 16.68 17.58
CA LEU A 38 21.71 16.33 16.66
C LEU A 38 20.50 17.23 16.96
N VAL A 39 19.91 17.76 15.89
CA VAL A 39 18.60 18.41 15.95
C VAL A 39 17.67 17.66 15.01
N GLU A 40 16.53 17.20 15.52
CA GLU A 40 15.48 16.58 14.71
C GLU A 40 14.29 17.55 14.57
N LEU A 41 13.89 17.80 13.34
CA LEU A 41 12.72 18.61 13.00
C LEU A 41 11.67 17.70 12.34
N PRO A 42 10.56 17.40 13.01
CA PRO A 42 9.49 16.65 12.37
C PRO A 42 8.84 17.50 11.27
N PHE A 43 8.47 16.85 10.18
CA PHE A 43 7.65 17.43 9.13
C PHE A 43 6.50 16.50 8.78
N HIS A 44 5.40 17.09 8.35
CA HIS A 44 4.25 16.40 7.83
C HIS A 44 3.98 16.86 6.39
N THR A 45 3.70 15.89 5.52
CA THR A 45 3.26 16.15 4.14
C THR A 45 1.82 15.68 3.97
N HIS A 46 1.08 16.30 3.09
CA HIS A 46 -0.27 15.86 2.72
C HIS A 46 -0.26 14.89 1.54
N THR A 47 0.82 14.10 1.41
CA THR A 47 1.03 13.21 0.26
C THR A 47 -0.13 12.23 0.06
N GLN A 48 -0.65 11.68 1.15
CA GLN A 48 -1.77 10.73 1.08
C GLN A 48 -3.06 11.41 0.63
N GLU A 49 -3.38 12.60 1.17
CA GLU A 49 -4.55 13.39 0.78
C GLU A 49 -4.46 13.79 -0.69
N GLN A 50 -3.35 14.39 -1.09
CA GLN A 50 -3.10 14.79 -2.49
C GLN A 50 -3.15 13.61 -3.47
N SER A 51 -2.68 12.44 -3.07
CA SER A 51 -2.74 11.24 -3.90
C SER A 51 -4.17 10.69 -3.99
N MET A 52 -4.96 10.79 -2.93
CA MET A 52 -6.37 10.41 -2.91
C MET A 52 -7.20 11.32 -3.83
N ASP A 53 -6.98 12.63 -3.76
CA ASP A 53 -7.61 13.63 -4.63
C ASP A 53 -7.21 13.38 -6.10
N ASN A 54 -5.93 13.17 -6.37
CA ASN A 54 -5.43 12.84 -7.70
C ASN A 54 -6.02 11.54 -8.26
N ILE A 55 -6.25 10.51 -7.43
CA ILE A 55 -6.91 9.28 -7.86
C ILE A 55 -8.38 9.54 -8.17
N ALA A 56 -9.07 10.30 -7.33
CA ALA A 56 -10.47 10.65 -7.54
C ALA A 56 -10.68 11.42 -8.86
N ASP A 57 -9.76 12.33 -9.17
CA ASP A 57 -9.82 13.17 -10.36
C ASP A 57 -9.34 12.46 -11.64
N LYS A 58 -8.40 11.53 -11.52
CA LYS A 58 -7.80 10.83 -12.67
C LYS A 58 -8.53 9.57 -13.10
N ILE A 59 -9.27 8.93 -12.20
CA ILE A 59 -10.08 7.76 -12.55
C ILE A 59 -11.41 8.22 -13.14
N THR A 60 -11.51 8.14 -14.45
CA THR A 60 -12.69 8.49 -15.24
C THR A 60 -13.32 7.25 -15.88
N ALA A 61 -14.48 7.41 -16.52
CA ALA A 61 -15.12 6.33 -17.27
C ALA A 61 -14.25 5.77 -18.42
N GLU A 62 -13.28 6.55 -18.89
CA GLU A 62 -12.34 6.19 -19.97
C GLU A 62 -11.06 5.52 -19.46
N SER A 63 -10.86 5.44 -18.15
CA SER A 63 -9.68 4.83 -17.55
C SER A 63 -9.56 3.34 -17.89
N SER A 64 -8.33 2.88 -18.09
CA SER A 64 -8.05 1.48 -18.43
C SER A 64 -8.23 0.56 -17.21
N ALA A 65 -8.33 -0.74 -17.48
CA ALA A 65 -8.34 -1.76 -16.41
C ALA A 65 -7.10 -1.65 -15.51
N ARG A 66 -5.96 -1.26 -16.05
CA ARG A 66 -4.72 -1.05 -15.31
C ARG A 66 -4.82 0.13 -14.37
N ASP A 67 -5.38 1.26 -14.83
CA ASP A 67 -5.54 2.46 -13.99
C ASP A 67 -6.44 2.16 -12.79
N TYR A 68 -7.55 1.46 -13.00
CA TYR A 68 -8.41 1.00 -11.93
C TYR A 68 -7.70 0.06 -10.94
N TYR A 69 -6.86 -0.86 -11.44
CA TYR A 69 -6.06 -1.74 -10.59
C TYR A 69 -5.05 -0.97 -9.74
N GLU A 70 -4.31 -0.05 -10.37
CA GLU A 70 -3.30 0.78 -9.69
C GLU A 70 -3.94 1.67 -8.62
N ALA A 71 -5.10 2.26 -8.91
CA ALA A 71 -5.88 3.03 -7.95
C ALA A 71 -6.36 2.17 -6.76
N ALA A 72 -6.90 0.98 -7.02
CA ALA A 72 -7.32 0.05 -5.97
C ALA A 72 -6.14 -0.36 -5.07
N ASN A 73 -4.99 -0.65 -5.69
CA ASN A 73 -3.77 -1.07 -4.99
C ASN A 73 -3.18 0.07 -4.15
N TYR A 74 -3.23 1.30 -4.65
CA TYR A 74 -2.84 2.47 -3.88
C TYR A 74 -3.71 2.62 -2.62
N LEU A 75 -5.04 2.59 -2.77
CA LEU A 75 -5.97 2.69 -1.65
C LEU A 75 -5.75 1.58 -0.62
N LEU A 76 -5.49 0.35 -1.07
CA LEU A 76 -5.19 -0.78 -0.20
C LEU A 76 -3.92 -0.55 0.64
N ASN A 77 -2.85 -0.06 0.02
CA ASN A 77 -1.52 0.10 0.64
C ASN A 77 -1.45 1.37 1.51
N ALA A 78 -2.14 2.42 1.13
CA ALA A 78 -2.23 3.68 1.88
C ALA A 78 -3.23 3.63 3.04
N ASN A 79 -3.87 2.48 3.32
CA ASN A 79 -4.98 2.34 4.26
C ASN A 79 -6.11 3.34 3.99
N GLY A 80 -6.37 3.60 2.71
CA GLY A 80 -7.43 4.48 2.26
C GLY A 80 -8.81 3.81 2.30
N ASP A 81 -9.78 4.39 1.55
CA ASP A 81 -11.14 3.85 1.48
C ASP A 81 -11.17 2.46 0.80
N LEU A 82 -11.36 1.43 1.61
CA LEU A 82 -11.41 0.04 1.15
C LEU A 82 -12.68 -0.28 0.34
N ASN A 83 -13.80 0.45 0.56
CA ASN A 83 -14.99 0.27 -0.27
C ASN A 83 -14.72 0.76 -1.69
N LYS A 84 -14.12 1.95 -1.82
CA LYS A 84 -13.69 2.50 -3.11
C LYS A 84 -12.61 1.64 -3.79
N ALA A 85 -11.67 1.10 -3.00
CA ALA A 85 -10.70 0.13 -3.51
C ALA A 85 -11.38 -1.12 -4.08
N ASN A 86 -12.44 -1.62 -3.41
CA ASN A 86 -13.20 -2.77 -3.89
C ASN A 86 -14.00 -2.46 -5.16
N GLU A 87 -14.56 -1.26 -5.29
CA GLU A 87 -15.21 -0.81 -6.52
C GLU A 87 -14.21 -0.77 -7.68
N PHE A 88 -13.05 -0.17 -7.49
CA PHE A 88 -12.01 -0.06 -8.50
C PHE A 88 -11.46 -1.43 -8.93
N ILE A 89 -11.12 -2.33 -7.99
CA ILE A 89 -10.62 -3.66 -8.36
C ILE A 89 -11.69 -4.49 -9.08
N THR A 90 -12.94 -4.35 -8.68
CA THR A 90 -14.07 -5.04 -9.33
C THR A 90 -14.24 -4.53 -10.76
N LYS A 91 -14.17 -3.21 -10.96
CA LYS A 91 -14.22 -2.61 -12.30
C LYS A 91 -13.05 -3.07 -13.16
N SER A 92 -11.82 -3.03 -12.63
CA SER A 92 -10.63 -3.52 -13.31
C SER A 92 -10.78 -4.96 -13.80
N LEU A 93 -11.25 -5.85 -12.93
CA LEU A 93 -11.48 -7.27 -13.25
C LEU A 93 -12.56 -7.44 -14.32
N SER A 94 -13.63 -6.64 -14.29
CA SER A 94 -14.73 -6.73 -15.26
C SER A 94 -14.34 -6.28 -16.68
N MET A 95 -13.27 -5.52 -16.81
CA MET A 95 -12.76 -5.02 -18.10
C MET A 95 -11.82 -6.01 -18.80
N GLN A 96 -11.51 -7.14 -18.18
CA GLN A 96 -10.55 -8.11 -18.69
C GLN A 96 -11.17 -9.51 -18.73
N GLU A 97 -11.13 -10.16 -19.89
CA GLU A 97 -11.62 -11.52 -20.06
C GLU A 97 -10.76 -12.53 -19.28
N ASP A 98 -9.45 -12.34 -19.28
CA ASP A 98 -8.49 -13.17 -18.52
C ASP A 98 -7.59 -12.33 -17.63
N ALA A 99 -8.17 -11.76 -16.58
CA ALA A 99 -7.41 -10.97 -15.60
C ALA A 99 -6.35 -11.83 -14.88
N PRO A 100 -5.14 -11.28 -14.65
CA PRO A 100 -4.04 -12.03 -14.05
C PRO A 100 -4.24 -12.28 -12.55
N TYR A 101 -3.53 -13.29 -12.02
CA TYR A 101 -3.64 -13.75 -10.63
C TYR A 101 -3.43 -12.67 -9.59
N TYR A 102 -2.54 -11.71 -9.82
CA TYR A 102 -2.25 -10.65 -8.85
C TYR A 102 -3.42 -9.69 -8.63
N MET A 103 -4.28 -9.47 -9.61
CA MET A 103 -5.49 -8.66 -9.45
C MET A 103 -6.51 -9.35 -8.53
N TYR A 104 -6.73 -10.67 -8.71
CA TYR A 104 -7.56 -11.45 -7.79
C TYR A 104 -6.97 -11.52 -6.39
N ARG A 105 -5.63 -11.52 -6.27
CA ARG A 105 -4.96 -11.42 -4.98
C ARG A 105 -5.25 -10.09 -4.28
N ALA A 106 -5.16 -8.98 -5.01
CA ALA A 106 -5.50 -7.65 -4.48
C ALA A 106 -6.96 -7.61 -4.02
N GLN A 107 -7.90 -8.10 -4.83
CA GLN A 107 -9.31 -8.22 -4.47
C GLN A 107 -9.51 -9.04 -3.19
N ALA A 108 -8.84 -10.18 -3.08
CA ALA A 108 -8.94 -11.04 -1.90
C ALA A 108 -8.51 -10.33 -0.62
N ILE A 109 -7.42 -9.55 -0.67
CA ILE A 109 -6.93 -8.79 0.48
C ILE A 109 -7.91 -7.68 0.85
N ILE A 110 -8.41 -6.92 -0.13
CA ILE A 110 -9.39 -5.85 0.09
C ILE A 110 -10.65 -6.41 0.75
N LEU A 111 -11.21 -7.48 0.21
CA LEU A 111 -12.40 -8.14 0.75
C LEU A 111 -12.18 -8.69 2.17
N SER A 112 -11.00 -9.24 2.44
CA SER A 112 -10.64 -9.70 3.79
C SER A 112 -10.60 -8.55 4.80
N LYS A 113 -10.02 -7.42 4.42
CA LYS A 113 -9.97 -6.22 5.27
C LYS A 113 -11.37 -5.61 5.49
N LEU A 114 -12.29 -5.77 4.54
CA LEU A 114 -13.70 -5.39 4.65
C LEU A 114 -14.55 -6.39 5.48
N GLY A 115 -13.95 -7.45 5.99
CA GLY A 115 -14.66 -8.49 6.73
C GLY A 115 -15.48 -9.47 5.86
N LYS A 116 -15.43 -9.33 4.53
CA LYS A 116 -16.12 -10.20 3.57
C LYS A 116 -15.35 -11.50 3.34
N THR A 117 -15.15 -12.28 4.41
CA THR A 117 -14.26 -13.44 4.44
C THR A 117 -14.58 -14.50 3.39
N LYS A 118 -15.87 -14.79 3.15
CA LYS A 118 -16.26 -15.79 2.15
C LYS A 118 -15.85 -15.40 0.73
N GLU A 119 -16.08 -14.14 0.39
CA GLU A 119 -15.72 -13.56 -0.91
C GLU A 119 -14.20 -13.47 -1.07
N ALA A 120 -13.49 -13.09 0.00
CA ALA A 120 -12.03 -13.06 0.04
C ALA A 120 -11.40 -14.43 -0.25
N ILE A 121 -11.93 -15.51 0.35
CA ILE A 121 -11.48 -16.87 0.09
C ILE A 121 -11.70 -17.23 -1.36
N LYS A 122 -12.88 -16.94 -1.93
CA LYS A 122 -13.18 -17.25 -3.34
C LYS A 122 -12.23 -16.52 -4.30
N ALA A 123 -11.96 -15.24 -4.07
CA ALA A 123 -11.01 -14.46 -4.86
C ALA A 123 -9.57 -15.03 -4.75
N ALA A 124 -9.15 -15.41 -3.52
CA ALA A 124 -7.84 -16.02 -3.29
C ALA A 124 -7.72 -17.39 -3.95
N GLU A 125 -8.78 -18.20 -3.99
CA GLU A 125 -8.80 -19.48 -4.70
C GLU A 125 -8.66 -19.29 -6.21
N THR A 126 -9.30 -18.27 -6.79
CA THR A 126 -9.12 -17.89 -8.21
C THR A 126 -7.68 -17.45 -8.48
N SER A 127 -7.13 -16.58 -7.62
CA SER A 127 -5.72 -16.17 -7.72
C SER A 127 -4.77 -17.35 -7.65
N LEU A 128 -5.00 -18.28 -6.72
CA LEU A 128 -4.21 -19.51 -6.54
C LEU A 128 -4.18 -20.36 -7.81
N GLN A 129 -5.34 -20.61 -8.42
CA GLN A 129 -5.44 -21.42 -9.64
C GLN A 129 -4.69 -20.76 -10.81
N LYS A 130 -4.85 -19.44 -10.97
CA LYS A 130 -4.16 -18.70 -12.03
C LYS A 130 -2.64 -18.61 -11.78
N ALA A 131 -2.21 -18.44 -10.52
CA ALA A 131 -0.80 -18.43 -10.16
C ALA A 131 -0.13 -19.78 -10.44
N LYS A 132 -0.82 -20.90 -10.15
CA LYS A 132 -0.35 -22.26 -10.52
C LYS A 132 -0.16 -22.41 -12.02
N LYS A 133 -1.13 -21.96 -12.83
CA LYS A 133 -1.03 -21.99 -14.29
C LYS A 133 0.13 -21.15 -14.81
N ALA A 134 0.45 -20.05 -14.13
CA ALA A 134 1.54 -19.14 -14.48
C ALA A 134 2.90 -19.58 -13.91
N GLY A 135 2.96 -20.66 -13.11
CA GLY A 135 4.20 -21.15 -12.49
C GLY A 135 4.74 -20.21 -11.39
N ASN A 136 3.89 -19.36 -10.80
CA ASN A 136 4.33 -18.41 -9.76
C ASN A 136 4.11 -19.00 -8.35
N GLU A 137 5.13 -19.69 -7.83
CA GLU A 137 5.08 -20.39 -6.55
C GLU A 137 4.92 -19.43 -5.35
N ASP A 138 5.43 -18.21 -5.40
CA ASP A 138 5.27 -17.23 -4.34
C ASP A 138 3.78 -16.86 -4.15
N TYR A 139 3.08 -16.57 -5.25
CA TYR A 139 1.64 -16.29 -5.18
C TYR A 139 0.81 -17.53 -4.81
N VAL A 140 1.25 -18.72 -5.21
CA VAL A 140 0.64 -19.99 -4.78
C VAL A 140 0.70 -20.08 -3.25
N LYS A 141 1.88 -19.94 -2.67
CA LYS A 141 2.08 -19.98 -1.21
C LYS A 141 1.29 -18.88 -0.49
N MET A 142 1.41 -17.63 -0.92
CA MET A 142 0.69 -16.50 -0.31
C MET A 142 -0.82 -16.71 -0.28
N ASN A 143 -1.40 -17.26 -1.33
CA ASN A 143 -2.84 -17.53 -1.38
C ASN A 143 -3.23 -18.69 -0.46
N GLN A 144 -2.47 -19.78 -0.45
CA GLN A 144 -2.71 -20.92 0.45
C GLN A 144 -2.69 -20.51 1.92
N ASP A 145 -1.68 -19.73 2.33
CA ASP A 145 -1.53 -19.24 3.68
C ASP A 145 -2.73 -18.37 4.09
N SER A 146 -3.13 -17.44 3.21
CA SER A 146 -4.28 -16.57 3.48
C SER A 146 -5.59 -17.33 3.58
N ILE A 147 -5.87 -18.25 2.67
CA ILE A 147 -7.06 -19.10 2.69
C ILE A 147 -7.11 -19.90 4.01
N SER A 148 -5.98 -20.51 4.39
CA SER A 148 -5.88 -21.27 5.65
C SER A 148 -6.17 -20.40 6.87
N GLN A 149 -5.57 -19.20 6.92
CA GLN A 149 -5.77 -18.25 8.01
C GLN A 149 -7.22 -17.77 8.10
N TRP A 150 -7.84 -17.44 6.96
CA TRP A 150 -9.22 -16.92 6.94
C TRP A 150 -10.26 -18.00 7.26
N LYS A 151 -10.00 -19.26 6.91
CA LYS A 151 -10.86 -20.39 7.30
C LYS A 151 -10.83 -20.67 8.81
N LYS A 152 -9.72 -20.37 9.51
CA LYS A 152 -9.60 -20.53 10.98
C LYS A 152 -10.30 -19.42 11.79
N LYS A 153 -10.52 -18.25 11.19
CA LYS A 153 -11.17 -17.11 11.85
C LYS A 153 -12.72 -17.15 11.77
N ARG A 154 -13.26 -18.27 11.34
CA ARG A 154 -14.69 -18.47 11.10
C ARG A 154 -15.42 -19.09 12.31
#